data_fc8dd87a9fa35b9db7f3e19aae7430ac
#
_entry.id   fc8dd87a9fa35b9db7f3e19aae7430ac
#
_cell.length_a   1.000
_cell.length_b   1.000
_cell.length_c   1.000
_cell.angle_alpha   90.00
_cell.angle_beta   90.00
_cell.angle_gamma   90.00
#
_symmetry.space_group_name_H-M   'P 1'
#
loop_
_entity.id
_entity.type
_entity.pdbx_description
1 polymer ?
#
loop_
_entity_poly.entity_id
_entity_poly.type
_entity_poly.pdbx_seq_one_letter_code
_entity_poly.pdbx_strand_id
1 'polypeptide(L)'
;KKYYSMRKILLITLAAMTIYACNNNGSGVKKGSREAGSIFYKEYDTPFGAPPFDEISEEDYRPAFAKGIEEQNKEIDSITNNPEAPTFENTIVALDFSGSILDRVSNVFFGLEGAEKTDTIEKISIDITPVLSEHSDNIYLNSKLFDRIKTLHDDTTGLNLTTEQYRLLDKYYKNFVRSGIMLNDAEKQRLREINKELSSLT
;
A
#
# COMPACT_ATOMS: atom_id res chain seq x y z
N LYS A 1 23.10 71.57 -1.13
CA LYS A 1 23.63 70.30 -1.68
C LYS A 1 23.14 69.04 -0.93
N LYS A 2 22.75 69.11 0.37
CA LYS A 2 22.34 67.95 1.18
C LYS A 2 20.88 67.50 0.88
N TYR A 3 19.99 68.41 0.51
CA TYR A 3 18.58 68.12 0.21
C TYR A 3 18.33 67.40 -1.15
N TYR A 4 19.21 67.62 -2.09
CA TYR A 4 19.10 66.98 -3.43
C TYR A 4 19.46 65.47 -3.41
N SER A 5 20.33 65.09 -2.48
CA SER A 5 20.71 63.68 -2.29
C SER A 5 19.62 62.86 -1.65
N MET A 6 18.88 63.39 -0.70
CA MET A 6 17.76 62.68 -0.01
C MET A 6 16.57 62.43 -0.92
N ARG A 7 16.25 63.40 -1.85
CA ARG A 7 15.13 63.20 -2.81
C ARG A 7 15.42 62.10 -3.86
N LYS A 8 16.69 61.93 -4.25
CA LYS A 8 17.08 60.85 -5.15
C LYS A 8 17.10 59.49 -4.48
N ILE A 9 17.43 59.37 -3.22
CA ILE A 9 17.41 58.17 -2.45
C ILE A 9 15.93 57.76 -2.19
N LEU A 10 15.06 58.70 -1.91
CA LEU A 10 13.62 58.44 -1.67
C LEU A 10 12.89 57.95 -2.95
N LEU A 11 13.27 58.46 -4.11
CA LEU A 11 12.71 58.04 -5.40
C LEU A 11 13.22 56.67 -5.84
N ILE A 12 14.44 56.29 -5.49
CA ILE A 12 15.02 54.97 -5.81
C ILE A 12 14.38 53.90 -4.90
N THR A 13 14.09 54.18 -3.63
CA THR A 13 13.43 53.26 -2.74
C THR A 13 11.95 53.06 -3.12
N LEU A 14 11.26 54.10 -3.64
CA LEU A 14 9.86 53.98 -4.11
C LEU A 14 9.78 53.16 -5.43
N ALA A 15 10.75 53.29 -6.32
CA ALA A 15 10.82 52.50 -7.56
C ALA A 15 11.17 51.04 -7.30
N ALA A 16 11.96 50.73 -6.25
CA ALA A 16 12.25 49.34 -5.89
C ALA A 16 11.05 48.59 -5.27
N MET A 17 10.13 49.29 -4.60
CA MET A 17 8.92 48.70 -4.02
C MET A 17 7.86 48.37 -5.06
N THR A 18 7.83 49.04 -6.23
CA THR A 18 6.85 48.76 -7.30
C THR A 18 7.22 47.54 -8.15
N ILE A 19 8.47 47.11 -8.15
CA ILE A 19 8.91 45.90 -8.87
C ILE A 19 8.57 44.61 -8.08
N TYR A 20 8.38 44.70 -6.75
CA TYR A 20 8.01 43.55 -5.92
C TYR A 20 6.49 43.24 -5.93
N ALA A 21 5.65 44.16 -6.42
CA ALA A 21 4.20 44.00 -6.39
C ALA A 21 3.61 43.36 -7.66
N CYS A 22 4.38 43.11 -8.73
CA CYS A 22 3.88 42.57 -9.99
C CYS A 22 4.21 41.11 -10.26
N ASN A 23 4.72 40.36 -9.27
CA ASN A 23 5.03 38.95 -9.46
C ASN A 23 4.13 38.01 -8.63
N ASN A 24 2.90 38.44 -8.32
CA ASN A 24 1.98 37.63 -7.54
C ASN A 24 0.63 37.47 -8.29
N ASN A 25 0.70 37.06 -9.57
CA ASN A 25 -0.45 36.55 -10.30
C ASN A 25 -0.19 35.10 -10.69
N GLY A 26 -0.56 34.23 -9.81
CA GLY A 26 -0.54 32.79 -9.99
C GLY A 26 -0.78 32.14 -8.63
N SER A 27 -2.04 32.12 -8.19
CA SER A 27 -2.47 31.30 -7.06
C SER A 27 -2.46 29.82 -7.47
N GLY A 28 -1.32 29.35 -8.00
CA GLY A 28 -0.95 27.98 -7.94
C GLY A 28 -0.34 27.77 -6.57
N VAL A 29 -1.07 27.22 -5.61
CA VAL A 29 -0.49 26.57 -4.45
C VAL A 29 0.57 25.65 -5.04
N LYS A 30 1.87 25.95 -4.83
CA LYS A 30 2.94 24.99 -5.09
C LYS A 30 2.61 23.82 -4.17
N LYS A 31 1.93 22.79 -4.69
CA LYS A 31 1.88 21.46 -4.10
C LYS A 31 3.34 21.15 -3.81
N GLY A 32 3.76 21.19 -2.53
CA GLY A 32 5.09 20.76 -2.16
C GLY A 32 5.28 19.40 -2.84
N SER A 33 6.41 19.19 -3.50
CA SER A 33 6.66 17.95 -4.22
C SER A 33 6.70 16.81 -3.21
N ARG A 34 5.50 16.22 -2.92
CA ARG A 34 5.48 14.99 -2.15
C ARG A 34 6.01 13.85 -3.02
N GLU A 35 6.60 12.87 -2.39
CA GLU A 35 6.99 11.63 -3.05
C GLU A 35 5.73 10.95 -3.63
N ALA A 36 5.79 10.53 -4.89
CA ALA A 36 4.68 9.84 -5.53
C ALA A 36 4.32 8.55 -4.76
N GLY A 37 3.03 8.34 -4.55
CA GLY A 37 2.51 7.22 -3.77
C GLY A 37 2.51 7.41 -2.25
N SER A 38 3.23 8.41 -1.71
CA SER A 38 3.37 8.59 -0.26
C SER A 38 2.05 8.90 0.46
N ILE A 39 1.03 9.31 -0.27
CA ILE A 39 -0.33 9.53 0.27
C ILE A 39 -0.94 8.24 0.82
N PHE A 40 -0.51 7.07 0.33
CA PHE A 40 -0.98 5.77 0.77
C PHE A 40 -0.16 5.17 1.92
N TYR A 41 0.98 5.78 2.32
CA TYR A 41 1.90 5.20 3.31
C TYR A 41 1.41 5.36 4.76
N LYS A 42 0.43 6.21 4.99
CA LYS A 42 -0.17 6.46 6.30
C LYS A 42 -1.69 6.41 6.21
N GLU A 43 -2.33 6.25 7.37
CA GLU A 43 -3.77 6.46 7.48
C GLU A 43 -4.13 7.90 7.08
N TYR A 44 -5.34 8.05 6.52
CA TYR A 44 -5.81 9.36 6.08
C TYR A 44 -6.29 10.20 7.26
N ASP A 45 -5.74 11.40 7.39
CA ASP A 45 -6.18 12.43 8.36
C ASP A 45 -7.32 13.27 7.75
N THR A 46 -8.40 12.59 7.41
CA THR A 46 -9.60 13.15 6.77
C THR A 46 -10.83 12.75 7.57
N PRO A 47 -11.95 13.48 7.46
CA PRO A 47 -13.19 13.05 8.10
C PRO A 47 -13.54 11.61 7.72
N PHE A 48 -13.78 10.78 8.75
CA PHE A 48 -14.09 9.34 8.64
C PHE A 48 -12.97 8.48 8.02
N GLY A 49 -11.74 9.00 7.90
CA GLY A 49 -10.65 8.28 7.24
C GLY A 49 -10.88 8.06 5.74
N ALA A 50 -11.70 8.90 5.10
CA ALA A 50 -11.96 8.78 3.67
C ALA A 50 -10.70 9.11 2.85
N PRO A 51 -10.43 8.43 1.72
CA PRO A 51 -9.31 8.78 0.87
C PRO A 51 -9.42 10.23 0.37
N PRO A 52 -8.34 11.03 0.40
CA PRO A 52 -8.34 12.40 -0.12
C PRO A 52 -8.21 12.37 -1.65
N PHE A 53 -9.32 12.06 -2.34
CA PHE A 53 -9.34 11.87 -3.79
C PHE A 53 -8.86 13.08 -4.60
N ASP A 54 -9.01 14.29 -4.08
CA ASP A 54 -8.52 15.54 -4.68
C ASP A 54 -6.99 15.68 -4.63
N GLU A 55 -6.33 14.89 -3.79
CA GLU A 55 -4.87 14.85 -3.66
C GLU A 55 -4.24 13.65 -4.34
N ILE A 56 -5.00 12.59 -4.62
CA ILE A 56 -4.53 11.38 -5.28
C ILE A 56 -4.43 11.63 -6.79
N SER A 57 -3.32 11.22 -7.39
CA SER A 57 -3.10 11.25 -8.84
C SER A 57 -2.81 9.85 -9.39
N GLU A 58 -3.01 9.63 -10.69
CA GLU A 58 -2.71 8.35 -11.33
C GLU A 58 -1.24 7.94 -11.18
N GLU A 59 -0.33 8.91 -11.08
CA GLU A 59 1.12 8.70 -10.88
C GLU A 59 1.44 8.10 -9.49
N ASP A 60 0.54 8.21 -8.52
CA ASP A 60 0.73 7.70 -7.18
C ASP A 60 0.58 6.18 -7.07
N TYR A 61 -0.21 5.55 -7.95
CA TYR A 61 -0.58 4.15 -7.79
C TYR A 61 0.59 3.19 -7.92
N ARG A 62 1.39 3.29 -9.00
CA ARG A 62 2.51 2.36 -9.22
C ARG A 62 3.54 2.37 -8.10
N PRO A 63 4.03 3.54 -7.62
CA PRO A 63 4.95 3.58 -6.48
C PRO A 63 4.31 3.06 -5.19
N ALA A 64 3.01 3.32 -4.97
CA ALA A 64 2.31 2.85 -3.79
C ALA A 64 2.13 1.33 -3.78
N PHE A 65 1.77 0.72 -4.92
CA PHE A 65 1.73 -0.73 -5.04
C PHE A 65 3.11 -1.37 -4.79
N ALA A 66 4.15 -0.84 -5.43
CA ALA A 66 5.51 -1.34 -5.23
C ALA A 66 5.94 -1.26 -3.76
N LYS A 67 5.67 -0.13 -3.10
CA LYS A 67 5.97 0.07 -1.68
C LYS A 67 5.13 -0.84 -0.78
N GLY A 68 3.84 -1.00 -1.07
CA GLY A 68 2.96 -1.87 -0.31
C GLY A 68 3.41 -3.34 -0.36
N ILE A 69 3.79 -3.83 -1.54
CA ILE A 69 4.33 -5.18 -1.72
C ILE A 69 5.67 -5.34 -0.96
N GLU A 70 6.58 -4.36 -1.08
CA GLU A 70 7.86 -4.37 -0.37
C GLU A 70 7.68 -4.47 1.14
N GLU A 71 6.80 -3.63 1.70
CA GLU A 71 6.57 -3.62 3.15
C GLU A 71 5.88 -4.90 3.61
N GLN A 72 4.86 -5.38 2.90
CA GLN A 72 4.20 -6.64 3.27
C GLN A 72 5.16 -7.83 3.20
N ASN A 73 6.07 -7.87 2.23
CA ASN A 73 7.11 -8.91 2.18
C ASN A 73 7.99 -8.88 3.45
N LYS A 74 8.40 -7.70 3.93
CA LYS A 74 9.18 -7.57 5.18
C LYS A 74 8.38 -8.04 6.41
N GLU A 75 7.10 -7.73 6.44
CA GLU A 75 6.19 -8.15 7.51
C GLU A 75 6.04 -9.67 7.52
N ILE A 76 5.81 -10.30 6.36
CA ILE A 76 5.73 -11.76 6.20
C ILE A 76 7.07 -12.41 6.57
N ASP A 77 8.20 -11.84 6.15
CA ASP A 77 9.54 -12.33 6.51
C ASP A 77 9.76 -12.24 8.04
N SER A 78 9.30 -11.20 8.69
CA SER A 78 9.37 -11.06 10.14
C SER A 78 8.57 -12.15 10.87
N ILE A 79 7.38 -12.50 10.37
CA ILE A 79 6.56 -13.58 10.91
C ILE A 79 7.26 -14.94 10.71
N THR A 80 7.70 -15.23 9.48
CA THR A 80 8.24 -16.54 9.10
C THR A 80 9.61 -16.84 9.70
N ASN A 81 10.41 -15.81 9.99
CA ASN A 81 11.72 -15.92 10.59
C ASN A 81 11.73 -15.63 12.11
N ASN A 82 10.56 -15.44 12.73
CA ASN A 82 10.48 -15.26 14.17
C ASN A 82 10.96 -16.52 14.88
N PRO A 83 12.02 -16.45 15.74
CA PRO A 83 12.58 -17.60 16.45
C PRO A 83 11.69 -18.13 17.57
N GLU A 84 10.69 -17.35 17.99
CA GLU A 84 9.76 -17.75 19.03
C GLU A 84 8.74 -18.77 18.50
N ALA A 85 8.24 -19.62 19.39
CA ALA A 85 7.13 -20.51 19.07
C ALA A 85 5.94 -19.72 18.54
N PRO A 86 5.15 -20.28 17.59
CA PRO A 86 3.95 -19.62 17.10
C PRO A 86 2.96 -19.33 18.23
N THR A 87 2.47 -18.09 18.28
CA THR A 87 1.33 -17.68 19.10
C THR A 87 0.27 -17.06 18.20
N PHE A 88 -0.95 -16.89 18.72
CA PHE A 88 -2.01 -16.19 17.98
C PHE A 88 -1.56 -14.79 17.60
N GLU A 89 -0.90 -14.07 18.52
CA GLU A 89 -0.44 -12.68 18.34
C GLU A 89 0.70 -12.60 17.32
N ASN A 90 1.78 -13.41 17.49
CA ASN A 90 2.98 -13.32 16.64
C ASN A 90 2.82 -13.99 15.27
N THR A 91 1.66 -14.59 15.00
CA THR A 91 1.40 -15.28 13.72
C THR A 91 0.10 -14.79 13.08
N ILE A 92 -1.06 -14.95 13.74
CA ILE A 92 -2.35 -14.63 13.15
C ILE A 92 -2.62 -13.13 13.16
N VAL A 93 -2.45 -12.48 14.30
CA VAL A 93 -2.63 -11.02 14.41
C VAL A 93 -1.59 -10.30 13.55
N ALA A 94 -0.33 -10.72 13.59
CA ALA A 94 0.72 -10.14 12.77
C ALA A 94 0.42 -10.28 11.26
N LEU A 95 -0.13 -11.42 10.82
CA LEU A 95 -0.53 -11.64 9.44
C LEU A 95 -1.76 -10.81 9.05
N ASP A 96 -2.76 -10.70 9.94
CA ASP A 96 -4.00 -9.96 9.70
C ASP A 96 -3.75 -8.45 9.56
N PHE A 97 -2.75 -7.91 10.25
CA PHE A 97 -2.33 -6.52 10.14
C PHE A 97 -1.29 -6.25 9.05
N SER A 98 -0.76 -7.31 8.41
CA SER A 98 0.24 -7.14 7.35
C SER A 98 -0.38 -6.56 6.08
N GLY A 99 0.40 -5.78 5.32
CA GLY A 99 -0.02 -5.24 4.02
C GLY A 99 -0.90 -4.00 4.07
N SER A 100 -0.92 -3.26 5.18
CA SER A 100 -1.82 -2.10 5.33
C SER A 100 -1.68 -1.02 4.24
N ILE A 101 -0.46 -0.81 3.70
CA ILE A 101 -0.25 0.09 2.56
C ILE A 101 -0.86 -0.51 1.29
N LEU A 102 -0.63 -1.79 1.05
CA LEU A 102 -1.12 -2.50 -0.13
C LEU A 102 -2.66 -2.53 -0.15
N ASP A 103 -3.29 -2.82 0.98
CA ASP A 103 -4.74 -2.78 1.14
C ASP A 103 -5.30 -1.37 0.86
N ARG A 104 -4.64 -0.35 1.39
CA ARG A 104 -5.08 1.03 1.23
C ARG A 104 -5.04 1.48 -0.23
N VAL A 105 -3.94 1.22 -0.94
CA VAL A 105 -3.85 1.58 -2.36
C VAL A 105 -4.78 0.71 -3.21
N SER A 106 -4.90 -0.58 -2.93
CA SER A 106 -5.77 -1.51 -3.67
C SER A 106 -7.24 -1.12 -3.57
N ASN A 107 -7.72 -0.80 -2.36
CA ASN A 107 -9.11 -0.40 -2.15
C ASN A 107 -9.48 0.87 -2.94
N VAL A 108 -8.58 1.86 -2.97
CA VAL A 108 -8.80 3.09 -3.73
C VAL A 108 -8.71 2.83 -5.24
N PHE A 109 -7.67 2.14 -5.67
CA PHE A 109 -7.40 1.88 -7.08
C PHE A 109 -8.51 1.07 -7.74
N PHE A 110 -8.83 -0.09 -7.21
CA PHE A 110 -9.87 -0.96 -7.78
C PHE A 110 -11.28 -0.40 -7.61
N GLY A 111 -11.50 0.43 -6.57
CA GLY A 111 -12.74 1.19 -6.44
C GLY A 111 -12.93 2.21 -7.57
N LEU A 112 -11.87 2.93 -7.93
CA LEU A 112 -11.90 3.88 -9.05
C LEU A 112 -11.92 3.18 -10.41
N GLU A 113 -11.18 2.10 -10.59
CA GLU A 113 -11.22 1.29 -11.82
C GLU A 113 -12.63 0.84 -12.16
N GLY A 114 -13.40 0.43 -11.15
CA GLY A 114 -14.80 0.02 -11.32
C GLY A 114 -15.78 1.17 -11.58
N ALA A 115 -15.44 2.40 -11.17
CA ALA A 115 -16.32 3.55 -11.24
C ALA A 115 -15.99 4.52 -12.39
N GLU A 116 -14.71 4.77 -12.64
CA GLU A 116 -14.22 5.77 -13.60
C GLU A 116 -12.89 5.30 -14.22
N LYS A 117 -12.98 4.35 -15.14
CA LYS A 117 -11.83 3.75 -15.80
C LYS A 117 -11.28 4.68 -16.88
N THR A 118 -10.11 5.29 -16.63
CA THR A 118 -9.35 6.01 -17.65
C THR A 118 -8.38 5.07 -18.39
N ASP A 119 -7.84 5.49 -19.54
CA ASP A 119 -6.81 4.73 -20.26
C ASP A 119 -5.56 4.48 -19.40
N THR A 120 -5.24 5.41 -18.49
CA THR A 120 -4.10 5.26 -17.57
C THR A 120 -4.39 4.25 -16.49
N ILE A 121 -5.56 4.30 -15.87
CA ILE A 121 -6.03 3.33 -14.87
C ILE A 121 -6.04 1.92 -15.49
N GLU A 122 -6.55 1.76 -16.72
CA GLU A 122 -6.54 0.48 -17.42
C GLU A 122 -5.12 -0.07 -17.62
N LYS A 123 -4.18 0.76 -18.08
CA LYS A 123 -2.77 0.36 -18.23
C LYS A 123 -2.12 -0.03 -16.91
N ILE A 124 -2.43 0.70 -15.83
CA ILE A 124 -1.93 0.36 -14.50
C ILE A 124 -2.52 -0.98 -14.06
N SER A 125 -3.81 -1.21 -14.26
CA SER A 125 -4.49 -2.46 -13.91
C SER A 125 -3.86 -3.66 -14.63
N ILE A 126 -3.66 -3.57 -15.94
CA ILE A 126 -3.01 -4.62 -16.75
C ILE A 126 -1.61 -4.96 -16.23
N ASP A 127 -0.84 -3.95 -15.82
CA ASP A 127 0.52 -4.16 -15.34
C ASP A 127 0.58 -4.68 -13.90
N ILE A 128 -0.32 -4.24 -13.03
CA ILE A 128 -0.25 -4.55 -11.60
C ILE A 128 -0.95 -5.88 -11.23
N THR A 129 -2.00 -6.28 -11.94
CA THR A 129 -2.78 -7.47 -11.62
C THR A 129 -1.92 -8.75 -11.59
N PRO A 130 -1.03 -9.01 -12.58
CA PRO A 130 -0.12 -10.15 -12.50
C PRO A 130 0.88 -10.08 -11.34
N VAL A 131 1.33 -8.87 -10.99
CA VAL A 131 2.25 -8.66 -9.86
C VAL A 131 1.58 -8.94 -8.52
N LEU A 132 0.32 -8.51 -8.35
CA LEU A 132 -0.48 -8.81 -7.17
C LEU A 132 -0.81 -10.30 -7.06
N SER A 133 -1.08 -10.96 -8.18
CA SER A 133 -1.30 -12.41 -8.23
C SER A 133 -0.06 -13.17 -7.76
N GLU A 134 1.12 -12.83 -8.28
CA GLU A 134 2.40 -13.42 -7.86
C GLU A 134 2.68 -13.15 -6.37
N HIS A 135 2.43 -11.93 -5.91
CA HIS A 135 2.59 -11.57 -4.50
C HIS A 135 1.68 -12.39 -3.59
N SER A 136 0.41 -12.55 -3.97
CA SER A 136 -0.55 -13.40 -3.27
C SER A 136 -0.06 -14.86 -3.21
N ASP A 137 0.42 -15.40 -4.32
CA ASP A 137 0.99 -16.75 -4.36
C ASP A 137 2.21 -16.89 -3.44
N ASN A 138 3.05 -15.84 -3.34
CA ASN A 138 4.21 -15.85 -2.46
C ASN A 138 3.83 -15.92 -0.98
N ILE A 139 2.68 -15.39 -0.60
CA ILE A 139 2.15 -15.47 0.77
C ILE A 139 1.44 -16.82 0.97
N TYR A 140 0.45 -17.15 0.14
CA TYR A 140 -0.42 -18.31 0.39
C TYR A 140 0.21 -19.66 0.08
N LEU A 141 1.31 -19.70 -0.70
CA LEU A 141 2.10 -20.91 -0.94
C LEU A 141 3.39 -20.95 -0.09
N ASN A 142 3.53 -20.07 0.91
CA ASN A 142 4.66 -20.05 1.82
C ASN A 142 4.53 -21.13 2.90
N SER A 143 5.34 -22.18 2.77
CA SER A 143 5.28 -23.32 3.68
C SER A 143 5.68 -22.94 5.11
N LYS A 144 6.67 -22.04 5.32
CA LYS A 144 7.07 -21.61 6.67
C LYS A 144 5.93 -20.86 7.39
N LEU A 145 5.22 -19.99 6.66
CA LEU A 145 4.08 -19.28 7.21
C LEU A 145 2.95 -20.24 7.55
N PHE A 146 2.66 -21.17 6.63
CA PHE A 146 1.63 -22.18 6.85
C PHE A 146 1.95 -23.11 8.03
N ASP A 147 3.21 -23.52 8.21
CA ASP A 147 3.63 -24.37 9.34
C ASP A 147 3.33 -23.69 10.69
N ARG A 148 3.54 -22.35 10.79
CA ARG A 148 3.18 -21.59 12.00
C ARG A 148 1.66 -21.57 12.21
N ILE A 149 0.89 -21.31 11.17
CA ILE A 149 -0.59 -21.31 11.23
C ILE A 149 -1.11 -22.70 11.58
N LYS A 150 -0.58 -23.75 10.95
CA LYS A 150 -0.95 -25.15 11.19
C LYS A 150 -0.66 -25.57 12.63
N THR A 151 0.48 -25.18 13.17
CA THR A 151 0.84 -25.47 14.57
C THR A 151 -0.24 -24.94 15.54
N LEU A 152 -0.71 -23.71 15.32
CA LEU A 152 -1.78 -23.12 16.13
C LEU A 152 -3.13 -23.79 15.89
N HIS A 153 -3.42 -24.14 14.64
CA HIS A 153 -4.69 -24.77 14.28
C HIS A 153 -4.83 -26.19 14.83
N ASP A 154 -3.73 -26.94 14.90
CA ASP A 154 -3.72 -28.32 15.40
C ASP A 154 -3.81 -28.40 16.95
N ASP A 155 -3.41 -27.34 17.67
CA ASP A 155 -3.44 -27.28 19.15
C ASP A 155 -4.33 -26.14 19.69
N THR A 156 -5.56 -26.08 19.21
CA THR A 156 -6.50 -25.03 19.63
C THR A 156 -6.94 -25.14 21.11
N THR A 157 -6.82 -26.32 21.72
CA THR A 157 -7.27 -26.52 23.10
C THR A 157 -6.36 -25.86 24.14
N GLY A 158 -5.07 -25.68 23.82
CA GLY A 158 -4.09 -25.01 24.69
C GLY A 158 -4.10 -23.48 24.56
N LEU A 159 -4.71 -22.93 23.51
CA LEU A 159 -4.57 -21.49 23.17
C LEU A 159 -5.57 -20.58 23.87
N ASN A 160 -6.63 -21.09 24.50
CA ASN A 160 -7.71 -20.30 25.15
C ASN A 160 -8.25 -19.17 24.27
N LEU A 161 -8.45 -19.41 22.97
CA LEU A 161 -8.92 -18.42 22.01
C LEU A 161 -10.40 -18.10 22.24
N THR A 162 -10.80 -16.83 22.00
CA THR A 162 -12.22 -16.48 21.86
C THR A 162 -12.81 -17.12 20.61
N THR A 163 -14.13 -17.11 20.49
CA THR A 163 -14.82 -17.63 19.30
C THR A 163 -14.38 -16.91 18.03
N GLU A 164 -14.18 -15.59 18.11
CA GLU A 164 -13.75 -14.74 16.98
C GLU A 164 -12.30 -15.07 16.59
N GLN A 165 -11.40 -15.19 17.55
CA GLN A 165 -10.01 -15.56 17.32
C GLN A 165 -9.90 -16.94 16.68
N TYR A 166 -10.67 -17.92 17.18
CA TYR A 166 -10.71 -19.24 16.56
C TYR A 166 -11.21 -19.20 15.12
N ARG A 167 -12.28 -18.43 14.85
CA ARG A 167 -12.79 -18.25 13.48
C ARG A 167 -11.77 -17.61 12.54
N LEU A 168 -10.99 -16.64 13.04
CA LEU A 168 -9.95 -16.00 12.27
C LEU A 168 -8.82 -16.99 11.92
N LEU A 169 -8.34 -17.75 12.90
CA LEU A 169 -7.36 -18.80 12.72
C LEU A 169 -7.83 -19.85 11.69
N ASP A 170 -9.04 -20.37 11.86
CA ASP A 170 -9.65 -21.36 10.97
C ASP A 170 -9.84 -20.81 9.53
N LYS A 171 -10.19 -19.53 9.40
CA LYS A 171 -10.26 -18.85 8.09
C LYS A 171 -8.92 -18.82 7.39
N TYR A 172 -7.85 -18.40 8.10
CA TYR A 172 -6.50 -18.39 7.52
C TYR A 172 -6.05 -19.80 7.13
N TYR A 173 -6.18 -20.77 8.02
CA TYR A 173 -5.83 -22.17 7.72
C TYR A 173 -6.54 -22.65 6.44
N LYS A 174 -7.87 -22.46 6.35
CA LYS A 174 -8.66 -22.86 5.18
C LYS A 174 -8.26 -22.10 3.92
N ASN A 175 -7.93 -20.82 4.01
CA ASN A 175 -7.48 -20.03 2.86
C ASN A 175 -6.17 -20.59 2.29
N PHE A 176 -5.18 -20.89 3.14
CA PHE A 176 -3.94 -21.51 2.70
C PHE A 176 -4.17 -22.87 2.04
N VAL A 177 -5.00 -23.72 2.64
CA VAL A 177 -5.34 -25.04 2.08
C VAL A 177 -6.02 -24.89 0.71
N ARG A 178 -6.98 -23.99 0.58
CA ARG A 178 -7.70 -23.74 -0.69
C ARG A 178 -6.80 -23.13 -1.76
N SER A 179 -5.81 -22.33 -1.37
CA SER A 179 -4.81 -21.75 -2.27
C SER A 179 -3.74 -22.75 -2.72
N GLY A 180 -3.80 -24.01 -2.28
CA GLY A 180 -2.92 -25.05 -2.78
C GLY A 180 -1.63 -25.27 -1.97
N ILE A 181 -1.54 -24.81 -0.72
CA ILE A 181 -0.34 -24.98 0.13
C ILE A 181 0.04 -26.45 0.30
N MET A 182 -0.93 -27.36 0.25
CA MET A 182 -0.71 -28.80 0.43
C MET A 182 -0.19 -29.50 -0.84
N LEU A 183 -0.11 -28.81 -1.96
CA LEU A 183 0.48 -29.32 -3.20
C LEU A 183 1.98 -29.51 -3.06
N ASN A 184 2.58 -30.44 -3.83
CA ASN A 184 4.02 -30.56 -3.93
C ASN A 184 4.64 -29.38 -4.71
N ASP A 185 5.95 -29.23 -4.71
CA ASP A 185 6.63 -28.08 -5.29
C ASP A 185 6.39 -27.95 -6.81
N ALA A 186 6.33 -29.06 -7.55
CA ALA A 186 6.05 -29.05 -8.98
C ALA A 186 4.62 -28.59 -9.28
N GLU A 187 3.65 -29.05 -8.50
CA GLU A 187 2.25 -28.64 -8.59
C GLU A 187 2.06 -27.19 -8.18
N LYS A 188 2.74 -26.72 -7.12
CA LYS A 188 2.75 -25.29 -6.73
C LYS A 188 3.32 -24.42 -7.86
N GLN A 189 4.40 -24.85 -8.49
CA GLN A 189 4.97 -24.13 -9.63
C GLN A 189 3.97 -24.06 -10.79
N ARG A 190 3.31 -25.16 -11.11
CA ARG A 190 2.27 -25.16 -12.16
C ARG A 190 1.08 -24.29 -11.81
N LEU A 191 0.67 -24.25 -10.54
CA LEU A 191 -0.40 -23.39 -10.07
C LEU A 191 -0.04 -21.89 -10.23
N ARG A 192 1.20 -21.50 -9.90
CA ARG A 192 1.68 -20.12 -10.12
C ARG A 192 1.64 -19.71 -11.59
N GLU A 193 2.02 -20.61 -12.49
CA GLU A 193 1.94 -20.34 -13.92
C GLU A 193 0.50 -20.11 -14.38
N ILE A 194 -0.44 -20.95 -13.91
CA ILE A 194 -1.87 -20.81 -14.19
C ILE A 194 -2.43 -19.48 -13.62
N ASN A 195 -2.10 -19.15 -12.39
CA ASN A 195 -2.55 -17.91 -11.75
C ASN A 195 -2.03 -16.68 -12.50
N LYS A 196 -0.76 -16.70 -12.93
CA LYS A 196 -0.16 -15.65 -13.75
C LYS A 196 -0.85 -15.53 -15.11
N GLU A 197 -1.16 -16.64 -15.78
CA GLU A 197 -1.88 -16.63 -17.06
C GLU A 197 -3.30 -16.07 -16.87
N LEU A 198 -4.03 -16.55 -15.87
CA LEU A 198 -5.37 -16.05 -15.54
C LEU A 198 -5.38 -14.55 -15.23
N SER A 199 -4.42 -14.07 -14.45
CA SER A 199 -4.33 -12.65 -14.10
C SER A 199 -4.02 -11.71 -15.27
N SER A 200 -3.55 -12.25 -16.39
CA SER A 200 -3.32 -11.49 -17.62
C SER A 200 -4.49 -11.50 -18.61
N LEU A 201 -5.54 -12.28 -18.31
CA LEU A 201 -6.76 -12.38 -19.15
C LEU A 201 -7.89 -11.47 -18.68
N THR A 202 -7.75 -10.87 -17.50
CA THR A 202 -8.71 -9.95 -16.89
C THR A 202 -8.29 -8.52 -17.04
#